data_614a7fdd4904c8ed97b30cc5e562f5cb
#
_entry.id   614a7fdd4904c8ed97b30cc5e562f5cb
#
_cell.length_a   1.000
_cell.length_b   1.000
_cell.length_c   1.000
_cell.angle_alpha   90.00
_cell.angle_beta   90.00
_cell.angle_gamma   90.00
#
_symmetry.space_group_name_H-M   'P 1'
#
loop_
_entity.id
_entity.type
_entity.pdbx_description
1 polymer ?
#
loop_
_entity_poly.entity_id
_entity_poly.type
_entity_poly.pdbx_seq_one_letter_code
_entity_poly.pdbx_strand_id
1 'polypeptide(L)'
;MHGGELLRLRQRRTPKTHALRFRHGDALDLTDPATATTFAHLDATTVLSRKISEQGIYPAVDPLESSSRILEADIVGAEHYRIARRVQETLQKYQELQDIIAILGMDELSDEDRQTVNRARRIQRFLAQPTHVAEKFTGIPGVYVPLKETLRGFAAIVDGEMDQYPEAAFYNVGTLDDVVAKAKKIEEGEV
;
A
#
# COMPACT_ATOMS: atom_id res chain seq x y z
N MET A 1 -6.22 28.57 -19.10
CA MET A 1 -7.43 27.72 -19.04
C MET A 1 -7.04 26.32 -19.48
N HIS A 2 -6.70 25.43 -18.57
CA HIS A 2 -6.45 24.02 -18.91
C HIS A 2 -7.38 23.20 -18.03
N GLY A 3 -8.44 22.69 -18.65
CA GLY A 3 -9.47 21.92 -18.00
C GLY A 3 -8.97 20.57 -17.54
N GLY A 4 -9.27 20.21 -16.31
CA GLY A 4 -9.07 18.88 -15.80
C GLY A 4 -9.82 17.85 -16.62
N GLU A 5 -9.12 16.85 -17.12
CA GLU A 5 -9.68 15.82 -17.98
C GLU A 5 -10.54 14.85 -17.15
N LEU A 6 -11.84 14.96 -17.33
CA LEU A 6 -12.85 14.09 -16.72
C LEU A 6 -12.89 12.77 -17.51
N LEU A 7 -12.27 11.73 -17.02
CA LEU A 7 -12.37 10.39 -17.59
C LEU A 7 -13.62 9.67 -17.09
N ARG A 8 -14.66 9.59 -17.94
CA ARG A 8 -15.82 8.72 -17.72
C ARG A 8 -15.48 7.29 -18.12
N LEU A 9 -15.23 6.43 -17.17
CA LEU A 9 -15.21 4.99 -17.40
C LEU A 9 -16.64 4.44 -17.34
N ARG A 10 -17.16 4.02 -18.49
CA ARG A 10 -18.49 3.39 -18.60
C ARG A 10 -18.33 1.88 -18.42
N GLN A 11 -18.51 1.39 -17.21
CA GLN A 11 -18.60 -0.05 -16.97
C GLN A 11 -19.97 -0.59 -17.39
N ARG A 12 -19.97 -1.67 -18.21
CA ARG A 12 -21.22 -2.36 -18.59
C ARG A 12 -21.77 -3.15 -17.41
N ARG A 13 -22.98 -2.80 -16.96
CA ARG A 13 -23.86 -3.54 -16.02
C ARG A 13 -23.46 -3.56 -14.56
N THR A 14 -23.48 -2.39 -13.90
CA THR A 14 -23.73 -2.22 -12.44
C THR A 14 -23.57 -0.74 -12.08
N PRO A 15 -23.86 -0.27 -10.86
CA PRO A 15 -24.02 1.16 -10.58
C PRO A 15 -22.87 2.00 -11.15
N LYS A 16 -23.23 3.13 -11.76
CA LYS A 16 -22.30 3.99 -12.48
C LYS A 16 -21.18 4.47 -11.56
N THR A 17 -20.01 3.89 -11.70
CA THR A 17 -18.80 4.40 -11.05
C THR A 17 -18.30 5.60 -11.83
N HIS A 18 -18.22 6.76 -11.18
CA HIS A 18 -17.61 7.97 -11.73
C HIS A 18 -16.20 8.06 -11.15
N ALA A 19 -15.18 8.04 -12.00
CA ALA A 19 -13.79 8.28 -11.60
C ALA A 19 -13.43 9.73 -11.91
N LEU A 20 -12.97 10.47 -10.90
CA LEU A 20 -12.36 11.79 -11.03
C LEU A 20 -10.86 11.61 -10.88
N ARG A 21 -10.09 12.06 -11.88
CA ARG A 21 -8.63 12.04 -11.84
C ARG A 21 -8.10 13.44 -11.67
N PHE A 22 -7.41 13.69 -10.57
CA PHE A 22 -6.67 14.92 -10.35
C PHE A 22 -5.19 14.67 -10.67
N ARG A 23 -4.57 15.51 -11.52
CA ARG A 23 -3.13 15.50 -11.75
C ARG A 23 -2.45 16.50 -10.81
N HIS A 24 -1.44 16.02 -10.11
CA HIS A 24 -0.52 16.88 -9.37
C HIS A 24 0.35 17.65 -10.39
N GLY A 25 0.13 18.94 -10.51
CA GLY A 25 0.88 19.79 -11.45
C GLY A 25 0.15 21.07 -11.85
N ASP A 26 -1.17 21.04 -11.90
CA ASP A 26 -1.99 22.22 -12.16
C ASP A 26 -2.79 22.60 -10.90
N ALA A 27 -2.10 23.20 -9.92
CA ALA A 27 -2.66 24.09 -8.89
C ALA A 27 -4.01 23.67 -8.26
N LEU A 28 -4.21 22.38 -7.96
CA LEU A 28 -5.23 21.98 -7.01
C LEU A 28 -4.56 21.88 -5.64
N ASP A 29 -4.51 23.02 -4.99
CA ASP A 29 -4.22 23.07 -3.56
C ASP A 29 -5.32 22.27 -2.85
N LEU A 30 -4.93 21.19 -2.18
CA LEU A 30 -5.85 20.35 -1.40
C LEU A 30 -6.53 21.15 -0.27
N THR A 31 -6.00 22.34 0.03
CA THR A 31 -6.56 23.30 0.99
C THR A 31 -7.59 24.24 0.38
N ASP A 32 -7.78 24.23 -0.96
CA ASP A 32 -8.81 25.02 -1.63
C ASP A 32 -10.21 24.51 -1.22
N PRO A 33 -11.10 25.38 -0.73
CA PRO A 33 -12.46 25.01 -0.33
C PRO A 33 -13.27 24.30 -1.43
N ALA A 34 -13.07 24.64 -2.69
CA ALA A 34 -13.73 23.99 -3.82
C ALA A 34 -13.27 22.55 -3.99
N THR A 35 -11.98 22.29 -3.83
CA THR A 35 -11.37 20.96 -3.86
C THR A 35 -11.85 20.14 -2.68
N ALA A 36 -11.81 20.69 -1.46
CA ALA A 36 -12.25 20.02 -0.24
C ALA A 36 -13.74 19.61 -0.33
N THR A 37 -14.60 20.48 -0.87
CA THR A 37 -16.02 20.17 -1.09
C THR A 37 -16.19 19.00 -2.08
N THR A 38 -15.40 18.96 -3.14
CA THR A 38 -15.44 17.86 -4.12
C THR A 38 -15.01 16.54 -3.50
N PHE A 39 -13.93 16.52 -2.69
CA PHE A 39 -13.46 15.33 -1.99
C PHE A 39 -14.48 14.77 -1.00
N ALA A 40 -15.27 15.63 -0.35
CA ALA A 40 -16.33 15.20 0.57
C ALA A 40 -17.43 14.35 -0.09
N HIS A 41 -17.57 14.43 -1.42
CA HIS A 41 -18.55 13.65 -2.19
C HIS A 41 -17.97 12.36 -2.79
N LEU A 42 -16.70 12.05 -2.59
CA LEU A 42 -16.08 10.82 -3.10
C LEU A 42 -16.35 9.65 -2.17
N ASP A 43 -16.67 8.50 -2.75
CA ASP A 43 -16.85 7.25 -1.99
C ASP A 43 -15.52 6.56 -1.69
N ALA A 44 -14.51 6.75 -2.55
CA ALA A 44 -13.16 6.27 -2.35
C ALA A 44 -12.15 7.22 -2.97
N THR A 45 -11.00 7.35 -2.31
CA THR A 45 -9.88 8.17 -2.76
C THR A 45 -8.62 7.30 -2.81
N THR A 46 -7.94 7.29 -3.94
CA THR A 46 -6.62 6.67 -4.09
C THR A 46 -5.59 7.76 -4.33
N VAL A 47 -4.67 7.91 -3.39
CA VAL A 47 -3.63 8.93 -3.44
C VAL A 47 -2.33 8.30 -3.91
N LEU A 48 -1.74 8.83 -4.98
CA LEU A 48 -0.41 8.44 -5.45
C LEU A 48 0.64 9.36 -4.85
N SER A 49 1.64 8.78 -4.20
CA SER A 49 2.71 9.48 -3.50
C SER A 49 4.02 9.39 -4.27
N ARG A 50 4.64 10.56 -4.53
CA ARG A 50 5.98 10.61 -5.11
C ARG A 50 7.01 10.00 -4.16
N LYS A 51 6.89 10.26 -2.85
CA LYS A 51 7.78 9.70 -1.82
C LYS A 51 7.81 8.16 -1.86
N ILE A 52 6.64 7.53 -2.06
CA ILE A 52 6.53 6.07 -2.18
C ILE A 52 7.17 5.58 -3.48
N SER A 53 6.97 6.29 -4.60
CA SER A 53 7.58 5.92 -5.88
C SER A 53 9.12 6.05 -5.85
N GLU A 54 9.65 7.03 -5.13
CA GLU A 54 11.10 7.21 -4.92
C GLU A 54 11.72 6.07 -4.10
N GLN A 55 10.93 5.38 -3.28
CA GLN A 55 11.33 4.15 -2.57
C GLN A 55 11.26 2.90 -3.45
N GLY A 56 10.88 3.03 -4.73
CA GLY A 56 10.72 1.92 -5.66
C GLY A 56 9.46 1.08 -5.44
N ILE A 57 8.50 1.54 -4.64
CA ILE A 57 7.26 0.82 -4.34
C ILE A 57 6.22 1.14 -5.41
N TYR A 58 5.77 0.14 -6.15
CA TYR A 58 4.76 0.26 -7.20
C TYR A 58 3.67 -0.82 -7.04
N PRO A 59 2.37 -0.45 -7.19
CA PRO A 59 1.85 0.90 -7.43
C PRO A 59 2.14 1.85 -6.26
N ALA A 60 2.47 3.11 -6.57
CA ALA A 60 2.90 4.10 -5.57
C ALA A 60 1.70 4.71 -4.82
N VAL A 61 0.80 3.87 -4.33
CA VAL A 61 -0.38 4.26 -3.57
C VAL A 61 -0.02 4.49 -2.12
N ASP A 62 -0.42 5.63 -1.57
CA ASP A 62 -0.28 5.91 -0.14
C ASP A 62 -1.44 5.27 0.63
N PRO A 63 -1.19 4.25 1.47
CA PRO A 63 -2.23 3.54 2.19
C PRO A 63 -2.81 4.34 3.38
N LEU A 64 -2.11 5.38 3.84
CA LEU A 64 -2.56 6.23 4.95
C LEU A 64 -3.41 7.41 4.45
N GLU A 65 -3.05 7.96 3.29
CA GLU A 65 -3.79 9.06 2.66
C GLU A 65 -4.97 8.57 1.82
N SER A 66 -4.98 7.30 1.43
CA SER A 66 -6.07 6.69 0.67
C SER A 66 -7.20 6.25 1.58
N SER A 67 -8.44 6.39 1.11
CA SER A 67 -9.61 6.06 1.91
C SER A 67 -10.74 5.45 1.08
N SER A 68 -11.62 4.70 1.74
CA SER A 68 -12.83 4.16 1.13
C SER A 68 -13.96 4.09 2.16
N ARG A 69 -15.14 4.59 1.79
CA ARG A 69 -16.34 4.53 2.65
C ARG A 69 -16.85 3.11 2.86
N ILE A 70 -16.57 2.21 1.92
CA ILE A 70 -16.98 0.81 2.07
C ILE A 70 -16.06 0.00 2.98
N LEU A 71 -14.96 0.58 3.48
CA LEU A 71 -14.10 -0.10 4.46
C LEU A 71 -14.73 -0.03 5.87
N GLU A 72 -15.83 -0.74 6.01
CA GLU A 72 -16.59 -0.90 7.25
C GLU A 72 -16.85 -2.39 7.50
N ALA A 73 -16.86 -2.82 8.76
CA ALA A 73 -16.98 -4.24 9.12
C ALA A 73 -18.25 -4.88 8.58
N ASP A 74 -19.35 -4.12 8.52
CA ASP A 74 -20.64 -4.59 8.03
C ASP A 74 -20.70 -4.77 6.50
N ILE A 75 -19.78 -4.12 5.77
CA ILE A 75 -19.73 -4.16 4.30
C ILE A 75 -18.69 -5.14 3.81
N VAL A 76 -17.44 -5.02 4.26
CA VAL A 76 -16.32 -5.83 3.79
C VAL A 76 -16.10 -7.10 4.65
N GLY A 77 -16.77 -7.19 5.78
CA GLY A 77 -16.59 -8.23 6.77
C GLY A 77 -15.56 -7.86 7.85
N ALA A 78 -15.79 -8.38 9.05
CA ALA A 78 -15.00 -8.04 10.25
C ALA A 78 -13.50 -8.38 10.09
N GLU A 79 -13.18 -9.48 9.43
CA GLU A 79 -11.80 -9.92 9.21
C GLU A 79 -11.04 -8.94 8.31
N HIS A 80 -11.60 -8.61 7.14
CA HIS A 80 -10.99 -7.66 6.22
C HIS A 80 -10.78 -6.30 6.88
N TYR A 81 -11.82 -5.78 7.55
CA TYR A 81 -11.75 -4.51 8.26
C TYR A 81 -10.64 -4.52 9.32
N ARG A 82 -10.58 -5.57 10.16
CA ARG A 82 -9.57 -5.71 11.21
C ARG A 82 -8.14 -5.71 10.64
N ILE A 83 -7.91 -6.49 9.57
CA ILE A 83 -6.59 -6.59 8.93
C ILE A 83 -6.17 -5.22 8.36
N ALA A 84 -7.07 -4.57 7.60
CA ALA A 84 -6.79 -3.25 7.01
C ALA A 84 -6.45 -2.21 8.08
N ARG A 85 -7.19 -2.17 9.20
CA ARG A 85 -6.92 -1.25 10.31
C ARG A 85 -5.57 -1.52 10.96
N ARG A 86 -5.24 -2.77 11.24
CA ARG A 86 -3.95 -3.13 11.83
C ARG A 86 -2.76 -2.78 10.92
N VAL A 87 -2.92 -2.95 9.61
CA VAL A 87 -1.90 -2.50 8.63
C VAL A 87 -1.73 -0.99 8.70
N GLN A 88 -2.82 -0.22 8.69
CA GLN A 88 -2.77 1.24 8.81
C GLN A 88 -2.12 1.68 10.13
N GLU A 89 -2.51 1.10 11.25
CA GLU A 89 -1.94 1.38 12.58
C GLU A 89 -0.43 1.11 12.62
N THR A 90 0.01 -0.02 12.06
CA THR A 90 1.44 -0.37 11.99
C THR A 90 2.23 0.63 11.13
N LEU A 91 1.68 1.04 9.98
CA LEU A 91 2.32 2.03 9.12
C LEU A 91 2.31 3.43 9.72
N GLN A 92 1.23 3.82 10.41
CA GLN A 92 1.14 5.09 11.14
C GLN A 92 2.18 5.17 12.25
N LYS A 93 2.26 4.12 13.07
CA LYS A 93 3.28 4.04 14.15
C LYS A 93 4.70 4.09 13.59
N TYR A 94 4.95 3.45 12.46
CA TYR A 94 6.24 3.52 11.79
C TYR A 94 6.56 4.94 11.32
N GLN A 95 5.59 5.66 10.77
CA GLN A 95 5.77 7.04 10.35
C GLN A 95 6.16 7.94 11.53
N GLU A 96 5.53 7.76 12.69
CA GLU A 96 5.87 8.48 13.93
C GLU A 96 7.29 8.16 14.43
N LEU A 97 7.72 6.90 14.27
CA LEU A 97 9.05 6.47 14.69
C LEU A 97 10.16 6.88 13.71
N GLN A 98 9.84 7.25 12.46
CA GLN A 98 10.86 7.62 11.45
C GLN A 98 11.73 8.80 11.89
N ASP A 99 11.15 9.80 12.52
CA ASP A 99 11.89 10.98 12.98
C ASP A 99 12.85 10.62 14.12
N ILE A 100 12.42 9.72 15.01
CA ILE A 100 13.24 9.20 16.11
C ILE A 100 14.40 8.38 15.54
N ILE A 101 14.13 7.50 14.58
CA ILE A 101 15.13 6.67 13.91
C ILE A 101 16.17 7.54 13.19
N ALA A 102 15.74 8.61 12.53
CA ALA A 102 16.61 9.51 11.80
C ALA A 102 17.59 10.27 12.71
N ILE A 103 17.19 10.57 13.95
CA ILE A 103 17.99 11.35 14.91
C ILE A 103 18.83 10.44 15.80
N LEU A 104 18.24 9.38 16.35
CA LEU A 104 18.85 8.55 17.40
C LEU A 104 19.29 7.18 16.91
N GLY A 105 18.81 6.74 15.75
CA GLY A 105 19.07 5.39 15.22
C GLY A 105 18.09 4.33 15.72
N MET A 106 18.22 3.13 15.16
CA MET A 106 17.34 1.98 15.49
C MET A 106 17.62 1.41 16.89
N ASP A 107 18.84 1.61 17.41
CA ASP A 107 19.29 0.96 18.66
C ASP A 107 18.61 1.58 19.90
N GLU A 108 18.16 2.82 19.78
CA GLU A 108 17.44 3.55 20.85
C GLU A 108 15.96 3.19 20.95
N LEU A 109 15.42 2.42 19.99
CA LEU A 109 14.04 1.98 20.04
C LEU A 109 13.86 0.84 21.04
N SER A 110 12.68 0.82 21.69
CA SER A 110 12.24 -0.35 22.45
C SER A 110 12.16 -1.60 21.55
N ASP A 111 12.23 -2.79 22.13
CA ASP A 111 12.10 -4.03 21.36
C ASP A 111 10.75 -4.12 20.64
N GLU A 112 9.68 -3.61 21.25
CA GLU A 112 8.34 -3.54 20.65
C GLU A 112 8.31 -2.58 19.45
N ASP A 113 8.88 -1.38 19.58
CA ASP A 113 8.94 -0.39 18.48
C ASP A 113 9.83 -0.91 17.35
N ARG A 114 10.96 -1.55 17.68
CA ARG A 114 11.84 -2.18 16.69
C ARG A 114 11.12 -3.28 15.90
N GLN A 115 10.33 -4.11 16.58
CA GLN A 115 9.52 -5.13 15.92
C GLN A 115 8.45 -4.51 15.02
N THR A 116 7.77 -3.45 15.49
CA THR A 116 6.79 -2.68 14.71
C THR A 116 7.42 -2.10 13.45
N VAL A 117 8.60 -1.49 13.55
CA VAL A 117 9.36 -0.96 12.40
C VAL A 117 9.69 -2.07 11.39
N ASN A 118 10.17 -3.21 11.87
CA ASN A 118 10.52 -4.34 11.01
C ASN A 118 9.30 -4.89 10.26
N ARG A 119 8.15 -5.01 10.92
CA ARG A 119 6.88 -5.43 10.29
C ARG A 119 6.36 -4.37 9.31
N ALA A 120 6.42 -3.08 9.67
CA ALA A 120 6.03 -1.99 8.78
C ALA A 120 6.85 -1.97 7.48
N ARG A 121 8.16 -2.19 7.55
CA ARG A 121 9.02 -2.30 6.36
C ARG A 121 8.63 -3.49 5.48
N ARG A 122 8.34 -4.65 6.07
CA ARG A 122 7.82 -5.81 5.33
C ARG A 122 6.48 -5.50 4.66
N ILE A 123 5.57 -4.84 5.37
CA ILE A 123 4.28 -4.37 4.80
C ILE A 123 4.53 -3.46 3.61
N GLN A 124 5.41 -2.46 3.73
CA GLN A 124 5.72 -1.56 2.63
C GLN A 124 6.30 -2.30 1.41
N ARG A 125 7.20 -3.26 1.62
CA ARG A 125 7.73 -4.11 0.55
C ARG A 125 6.66 -4.99 -0.08
N PHE A 126 5.78 -5.56 0.73
CA PHE A 126 4.69 -6.42 0.25
C PHE A 126 3.59 -5.66 -0.50
N LEU A 127 3.46 -4.34 -0.29
CA LEU A 127 2.62 -3.46 -1.11
C LEU A 127 3.16 -3.28 -2.53
N ALA A 128 4.46 -3.51 -2.77
CA ALA A 128 5.04 -3.50 -4.10
C ALA A 128 4.71 -4.80 -4.83
N GLN A 129 3.82 -4.72 -5.82
CA GLN A 129 3.38 -5.89 -6.58
C GLN A 129 3.76 -5.78 -8.05
N PRO A 130 4.20 -6.89 -8.68
CA PRO A 130 4.44 -6.93 -10.11
C PRO A 130 3.11 -6.82 -10.85
N THR A 131 2.95 -5.78 -11.65
CA THR A 131 1.74 -5.52 -12.42
C THR A 131 1.95 -5.83 -13.90
N HIS A 132 0.90 -6.35 -14.57
CA HIS A 132 0.95 -6.63 -16.01
C HIS A 132 1.29 -5.39 -16.86
N VAL A 133 0.89 -4.19 -16.40
CA VAL A 133 1.20 -2.93 -17.08
C VAL A 133 2.70 -2.61 -17.04
N ALA A 134 3.38 -3.01 -15.97
CA ALA A 134 4.80 -2.72 -15.76
C ALA A 134 5.75 -3.78 -16.37
N GLU A 135 5.26 -4.93 -16.81
CA GLU A 135 6.08 -6.06 -17.33
C GLU A 135 7.12 -5.64 -18.37
N LYS A 136 6.73 -4.77 -19.32
CA LYS A 136 7.61 -4.30 -20.39
C LYS A 136 8.76 -3.42 -19.89
N PHE A 137 8.59 -2.82 -18.71
CA PHE A 137 9.58 -1.91 -18.13
C PHE A 137 10.44 -2.59 -17.08
N THR A 138 9.85 -3.50 -16.30
CA THR A 138 10.52 -4.18 -15.20
C THR A 138 11.15 -5.51 -15.59
N GLY A 139 10.67 -6.12 -16.67
CA GLY A 139 11.02 -7.50 -17.05
C GLY A 139 10.43 -8.56 -16.11
N ILE A 140 9.61 -8.18 -15.14
CA ILE A 140 8.97 -9.08 -14.17
C ILE A 140 7.52 -9.32 -14.61
N PRO A 141 7.10 -10.58 -14.80
CA PRO A 141 5.71 -10.91 -15.13
C PRO A 141 4.74 -10.41 -14.09
N GLY A 142 3.63 -9.81 -14.51
CA GLY A 142 2.57 -9.38 -13.61
C GLY A 142 1.87 -10.56 -12.94
N VAL A 143 1.46 -10.39 -11.70
CA VAL A 143 0.75 -11.41 -10.92
C VAL A 143 -0.60 -10.88 -10.47
N TYR A 144 -1.67 -11.64 -10.74
CA TYR A 144 -2.98 -11.37 -10.16
C TYR A 144 -3.09 -12.08 -8.81
N VAL A 145 -3.28 -11.30 -7.75
CA VAL A 145 -3.46 -11.81 -6.39
C VAL A 145 -4.92 -11.68 -5.97
N PRO A 146 -5.64 -12.78 -5.69
CA PRO A 146 -6.98 -12.72 -5.15
C PRO A 146 -7.02 -12.01 -3.80
N LEU A 147 -8.12 -11.27 -3.51
CA LEU A 147 -8.29 -10.53 -2.25
C LEU A 147 -8.05 -11.42 -1.01
N LYS A 148 -8.51 -12.66 -1.05
CA LYS A 148 -8.31 -13.63 0.05
C LYS A 148 -6.82 -13.85 0.35
N GLU A 149 -6.00 -13.99 -0.68
CA GLU A 149 -4.55 -14.19 -0.52
C GLU A 149 -3.86 -12.89 -0.06
N THR A 150 -4.33 -11.74 -0.53
CA THR A 150 -3.87 -10.43 -0.03
C THR A 150 -4.14 -10.30 1.47
N LEU A 151 -5.36 -10.60 1.92
CA LEU A 151 -5.72 -10.53 3.34
C LEU A 151 -4.90 -11.52 4.18
N ARG A 152 -4.74 -12.76 3.71
CA ARG A 152 -3.89 -13.78 4.35
C ARG A 152 -2.45 -13.27 4.51
N GLY A 153 -1.93 -12.64 3.45
CA GLY A 153 -0.58 -12.08 3.44
C GLY A 153 -0.37 -11.01 4.49
N PHE A 154 -1.22 -10.01 4.49
CA PHE A 154 -1.13 -8.92 5.46
C PHE A 154 -1.40 -9.38 6.90
N ALA A 155 -2.35 -10.31 7.11
CA ALA A 155 -2.60 -10.88 8.43
C ALA A 155 -1.34 -11.55 8.99
N ALA A 156 -0.71 -12.44 8.23
CA ALA A 156 0.49 -13.14 8.65
C ALA A 156 1.65 -12.18 8.99
N ILE A 157 1.80 -11.08 8.23
CA ILE A 157 2.85 -10.09 8.51
C ILE A 157 2.56 -9.33 9.81
N VAL A 158 1.33 -8.82 10.00
CA VAL A 158 0.98 -8.07 11.23
C VAL A 158 0.93 -8.96 12.47
N ASP A 159 0.56 -10.23 12.33
CA ASP A 159 0.54 -11.20 13.42
C ASP A 159 1.96 -11.72 13.78
N GLY A 160 2.94 -11.46 12.92
CA GLY A 160 4.35 -11.79 13.16
C GLY A 160 4.76 -13.19 12.72
N GLU A 161 3.90 -13.92 12.04
CA GLU A 161 4.20 -15.26 11.51
C GLU A 161 5.34 -15.25 10.48
N MET A 162 5.62 -14.05 9.91
CA MET A 162 6.62 -13.86 8.87
C MET A 162 7.89 -13.14 9.36
N ASP A 163 8.05 -12.96 10.67
CA ASP A 163 9.18 -12.21 11.25
C ASP A 163 10.55 -12.85 11.00
N GLN A 164 10.61 -14.16 10.74
CA GLN A 164 11.84 -14.89 10.42
C GLN A 164 12.38 -14.61 9.02
N TYR A 165 11.56 -14.12 8.08
CA TYR A 165 11.99 -13.91 6.70
C TYR A 165 12.61 -12.52 6.50
N PRO A 166 13.66 -12.39 5.65
CA PRO A 166 14.30 -11.11 5.37
C PRO A 166 13.36 -10.16 4.62
N GLU A 167 13.48 -8.85 4.89
CA GLU A 167 12.67 -7.79 4.26
C GLU A 167 12.69 -7.87 2.73
N ALA A 168 13.85 -8.20 2.14
CA ALA A 168 14.01 -8.28 0.68
C ALA A 168 13.12 -9.34 0.02
N ALA A 169 12.72 -10.40 0.76
CA ALA A 169 11.84 -11.43 0.24
C ALA A 169 10.42 -10.95 -0.08
N PHE A 170 9.97 -9.87 0.57
CA PHE A 170 8.62 -9.32 0.41
C PHE A 170 8.46 -8.38 -0.79
N TYR A 171 9.54 -8.01 -1.46
CA TYR A 171 9.52 -7.04 -2.53
C TYR A 171 9.18 -7.71 -3.87
N ASN A 172 8.23 -7.12 -4.63
CA ASN A 172 7.79 -7.61 -5.96
C ASN A 172 7.38 -9.10 -5.96
N VAL A 173 6.52 -9.48 -5.06
CA VAL A 173 5.92 -10.81 -4.93
C VAL A 173 4.40 -10.72 -4.97
N GLY A 174 3.72 -11.82 -5.29
CA GLY A 174 2.25 -11.88 -5.29
C GLY A 174 1.70 -12.36 -3.96
N THR A 175 2.06 -13.57 -3.55
CA THR A 175 1.50 -14.26 -2.38
C THR A 175 2.56 -14.53 -1.32
N LEU A 176 2.13 -15.04 -0.15
CA LEU A 176 3.07 -15.49 0.89
C LEU A 176 3.95 -16.65 0.43
N ASP A 177 3.43 -17.51 -0.42
CA ASP A 177 4.18 -18.65 -0.92
C ASP A 177 5.36 -18.19 -1.78
N ASP A 178 5.17 -17.08 -2.54
CA ASP A 178 6.25 -16.42 -3.28
C ASP A 178 7.29 -15.81 -2.36
N VAL A 179 6.87 -15.24 -1.21
CA VAL A 179 7.80 -14.72 -0.18
C VAL A 179 8.69 -15.83 0.33
N VAL A 180 8.12 -16.98 0.70
CA VAL A 180 8.87 -18.14 1.23
C VAL A 180 9.83 -18.67 0.16
N ALA A 181 9.37 -18.81 -1.08
CA ALA A 181 10.21 -19.27 -2.19
C ALA A 181 11.38 -18.31 -2.47
N LYS A 182 11.12 -17.00 -2.41
CA LYS A 182 12.16 -15.98 -2.62
C LYS A 182 13.14 -15.92 -1.45
N ALA A 183 12.68 -16.09 -0.21
CA ALA A 183 13.54 -16.13 0.96
C ALA A 183 14.56 -17.26 0.86
N LYS A 184 14.13 -18.46 0.43
CA LYS A 184 15.04 -19.60 0.21
C LYS A 184 16.13 -19.29 -0.84
N LYS A 185 15.76 -18.66 -1.95
CA LYS A 185 16.71 -18.26 -2.99
C LYS A 185 17.73 -17.23 -2.48
N ILE A 186 17.29 -16.31 -1.60
CA ILE A 186 18.19 -15.33 -0.97
C ILE A 186 19.18 -16.05 -0.04
N GLU A 187 18.73 -17.04 0.73
CA GLU A 187 19.59 -17.85 1.61
C GLU A 187 20.61 -18.70 0.82
N GLU A 188 20.20 -19.19 -0.35
CA GLU A 188 21.05 -19.96 -1.26
C GLU A 188 22.01 -19.07 -2.10
N GLY A 189 21.86 -17.74 -2.01
CA GLY A 189 22.73 -16.79 -2.73
C GLY A 189 22.42 -16.66 -4.22
N GLU A 190 21.21 -17.04 -4.64
CA GLU A 190 20.78 -17.00 -6.06
C GLU A 190 20.14 -15.66 -6.47
N VAL A 191 19.95 -14.70 -5.55
CA VAL A 191 19.30 -13.39 -5.80
C VAL A 191 20.09 -12.28 -5.11
#